data_7699607e397db369e2ff773388f36512
#
_entry.id   7699607e397db369e2ff773388f36512
#
_cell.length_a   1.000
_cell.length_b   1.000
_cell.length_c   1.000
_cell.angle_alpha   90.00
_cell.angle_beta   90.00
_cell.angle_gamma   90.00
#
_symmetry.space_group_name_H-M   'P 1'
#
loop_
_entity.id
_entity.type
_entity.pdbx_description
1 polymer ?
#
loop_
_entity_poly.entity_id
_entity_poly.type
_entity_poly.pdbx_seq_one_letter_code
_entity_poly.pdbx_strand_id
1 'polypeptide(L)'
;MTPAALRLKLTDLIATWENEVVEFKEASNSYSTGDIGKYFSALSNEANLKDVDAGWLVFGVNNKSRTVVGTDYRPAPEHLQSLKQQIAEGADPKTTFRQIHEVDVGGKRVVMLEIPPAPRGIPIAWQGQTYARAGESLSALGFAKQDEIRNQT
;
A
#
# COMPACT_ATOMS: atom_id res chain seq x y z
N MET A 1 -0.29 12.59 -10.67
CA MET A 1 0.91 12.15 -11.43
C MET A 1 0.51 11.83 -12.87
N THR A 2 1.36 12.16 -13.80
CA THR A 2 1.17 11.78 -15.20
C THR A 2 1.43 10.29 -15.40
N PRO A 3 0.94 9.68 -16.49
CA PRO A 3 1.29 8.29 -16.80
C PRO A 3 2.81 8.06 -16.88
N ALA A 4 3.56 8.98 -17.45
CA ALA A 4 5.02 8.88 -17.52
C ALA A 4 5.66 8.90 -16.13
N ALA A 5 5.19 9.76 -15.24
CA ALA A 5 5.68 9.83 -13.86
C ALA A 5 5.35 8.56 -13.09
N LEU A 6 4.16 7.98 -13.32
CA LEU A 6 3.75 6.72 -12.70
C LEU A 6 4.63 5.55 -13.16
N ARG A 7 4.97 5.49 -14.44
CA ARG A 7 5.86 4.45 -14.96
C ARG A 7 7.26 4.56 -14.38
N LEU A 8 7.77 5.79 -14.25
CA LEU A 8 9.07 6.03 -13.60
C LEU A 8 9.03 5.62 -12.13
N LYS A 9 7.96 5.96 -11.43
CA LYS A 9 7.78 5.57 -10.03
C LYS A 9 7.73 4.05 -9.90
N LEU A 10 7.00 3.37 -10.77
CA LEU A 10 6.91 1.91 -10.77
C LEU A 10 8.29 1.27 -11.00
N THR A 11 9.05 1.77 -11.96
CA THR A 11 10.40 1.29 -12.23
C THR A 11 11.29 1.43 -11.00
N ASP A 12 11.20 2.58 -10.32
CA ASP A 12 11.93 2.85 -9.09
C ASP A 12 11.56 1.88 -7.98
N LEU A 13 10.25 1.65 -7.78
CA LEU A 13 9.76 0.72 -6.77
C LEU A 13 10.21 -0.72 -7.05
N ILE A 14 10.17 -1.15 -8.30
CA ILE A 14 10.60 -2.50 -8.69
C ILE A 14 12.10 -2.69 -8.43
N ALA A 15 12.91 -1.66 -8.65
CA ALA A 15 14.36 -1.72 -8.45
C ALA A 15 14.74 -1.73 -6.97
N THR A 16 13.83 -1.40 -6.06
CA THR A 16 14.12 -1.31 -4.63
C THR A 16 13.94 -2.68 -3.98
N TRP A 17 15.03 -3.23 -3.40
CA TRP A 17 15.02 -4.50 -2.70
C TRP A 17 14.64 -4.31 -1.21
N GLU A 18 13.98 -5.33 -0.63
CA GLU A 18 13.74 -5.44 0.81
C GLU A 18 13.10 -4.18 1.42
N ASN A 19 12.20 -3.56 0.68
CA ASN A 19 11.58 -2.32 1.11
C ASN A 19 10.26 -2.64 1.83
N GLU A 20 10.22 -2.41 3.13
CA GLU A 20 9.04 -2.67 3.95
C GLU A 20 7.88 -1.70 3.66
N VAL A 21 8.10 -0.69 2.83
CA VAL A 21 7.05 0.26 2.44
C VAL A 21 6.44 -0.03 1.06
N VAL A 22 6.82 -1.13 0.42
CA VAL A 22 6.27 -1.53 -0.88
C VAL A 22 5.87 -3.01 -0.86
N GLU A 23 4.68 -3.32 -1.37
CA GLU A 23 4.22 -4.69 -1.57
C GLU A 23 3.71 -4.85 -2.98
N PHE A 24 4.11 -5.95 -3.65
CA PHE A 24 3.65 -6.30 -4.99
C PHE A 24 2.74 -7.51 -4.93
N LYS A 25 1.61 -7.44 -5.64
CA LYS A 25 0.66 -8.54 -5.77
C LYS A 25 0.19 -8.65 -7.21
N GLU A 26 -0.11 -9.85 -7.67
CA GLU A 26 -0.74 -10.00 -8.98
C GLU A 26 -2.21 -9.57 -8.91
N ALA A 27 -2.89 -9.92 -7.85
CA ALA A 27 -4.26 -9.53 -7.51
C ALA A 27 -5.29 -9.77 -8.62
N SER A 28 -6.20 -10.68 -8.39
CA SER A 28 -7.36 -10.87 -9.25
C SER A 28 -8.47 -9.90 -8.85
N ASN A 29 -9.56 -9.87 -9.66
CA ASN A 29 -10.70 -9.02 -9.36
C ASN A 29 -11.35 -9.34 -8.00
N SER A 30 -11.17 -10.54 -7.49
CA SER A 30 -11.72 -10.98 -6.21
C SER A 30 -10.80 -10.78 -5.02
N TYR A 31 -9.67 -10.08 -5.20
CA TYR A 31 -8.72 -9.85 -4.10
C TYR A 31 -9.41 -9.18 -2.92
N SER A 32 -9.15 -9.68 -1.72
CA SER A 32 -9.89 -9.31 -0.51
C SER A 32 -9.63 -7.88 -0.05
N THR A 33 -10.70 -7.12 0.17
CA THR A 33 -10.61 -5.77 0.75
C THR A 33 -10.02 -5.83 2.17
N GLY A 34 -10.33 -6.87 2.93
CA GLY A 34 -9.74 -7.07 4.25
C GLY A 34 -8.23 -7.19 4.20
N ASP A 35 -7.71 -7.94 3.24
CA ASP A 35 -6.26 -8.06 3.07
C ASP A 35 -5.63 -6.72 2.64
N ILE A 36 -6.31 -5.97 1.77
CA ILE A 36 -5.85 -4.62 1.39
C ILE A 36 -5.75 -3.73 2.64
N GLY A 37 -6.75 -3.79 3.52
CA GLY A 37 -6.76 -3.01 4.76
C GLY A 37 -5.59 -3.34 5.67
N LYS A 38 -5.24 -4.62 5.79
CA LYS A 38 -4.07 -5.03 6.58
C LYS A 38 -2.77 -4.45 6.01
N TYR A 39 -2.59 -4.52 4.69
CA TYR A 39 -1.43 -3.92 4.03
C TYR A 39 -1.44 -2.40 4.16
N PHE A 40 -2.62 -1.78 4.07
CA PHE A 40 -2.74 -0.34 4.27
C PHE A 40 -2.20 0.06 5.65
N SER A 41 -2.63 -0.60 6.71
CA SER A 41 -2.13 -0.35 8.07
C SER A 41 -0.61 -0.56 8.13
N ALA A 42 -0.14 -1.71 7.65
CA ALA A 42 1.28 -2.06 7.73
C ALA A 42 2.16 -1.08 6.97
N LEU A 43 1.81 -0.77 5.73
CA LEU A 43 2.62 0.11 4.88
C LEU A 43 2.57 1.56 5.35
N SER A 44 1.42 2.00 5.89
CA SER A 44 1.30 3.32 6.51
C SER A 44 2.21 3.46 7.72
N ASN A 45 2.21 2.48 8.61
CA ASN A 45 3.05 2.49 9.82
C ASN A 45 4.53 2.40 9.45
N GLU A 46 4.91 1.56 8.52
CA GLU A 46 6.31 1.45 8.10
C GLU A 46 6.80 2.72 7.39
N ALA A 47 5.95 3.36 6.59
CA ALA A 47 6.30 4.63 5.96
C ALA A 47 6.60 5.72 7.00
N ASN A 48 5.80 5.76 8.07
CA ASN A 48 6.07 6.66 9.21
C ASN A 48 7.42 6.34 9.84
N LEU A 49 7.67 5.07 10.16
CA LEU A 49 8.89 4.64 10.84
C LEU A 49 10.14 4.90 10.01
N LYS A 50 10.05 4.79 8.71
CA LYS A 50 11.17 4.99 7.79
C LYS A 50 11.29 6.41 7.27
N ASP A 51 10.37 7.29 7.70
CA ASP A 51 10.35 8.70 7.31
C ASP A 51 10.33 8.88 5.79
N VAL A 52 9.51 8.10 5.11
CA VAL A 52 9.30 8.22 3.67
C VAL A 52 7.94 8.81 3.37
N ASP A 53 7.79 9.38 2.18
CA ASP A 53 6.61 10.15 1.78
C ASP A 53 5.37 9.30 1.58
N ALA A 54 5.53 8.04 1.22
CA ALA A 54 4.40 7.15 0.96
C ALA A 54 4.80 5.69 1.06
N GLY A 55 3.83 4.84 1.42
CA GLY A 55 3.87 3.41 1.18
C GLY A 55 3.13 3.10 -0.11
N TRP A 56 3.42 1.96 -0.71
CA TRP A 56 2.83 1.58 -1.99
C TRP A 56 2.40 0.12 -1.99
N LEU A 57 1.14 -0.11 -2.35
CA LEU A 57 0.63 -1.45 -2.66
C LEU A 57 0.37 -1.48 -4.16
N VAL A 58 1.05 -2.37 -4.86
CA VAL A 58 1.05 -2.39 -6.33
C VAL A 58 0.47 -3.70 -6.82
N PHE A 59 -0.59 -3.62 -7.63
CA PHE A 59 -1.23 -4.78 -8.24
C PHE A 59 -0.84 -4.89 -9.71
N GLY A 60 -0.55 -6.10 -10.15
CA GLY A 60 -0.15 -6.37 -11.52
C GLY A 60 1.33 -6.66 -11.70
N VAL A 61 2.05 -6.87 -10.60
CA VAL A 61 3.48 -7.20 -10.62
C VAL A 61 3.69 -8.46 -9.80
N ASN A 62 4.42 -9.42 -10.36
CA ASN A 62 4.77 -10.64 -9.64
C ASN A 62 5.78 -10.31 -8.54
N ASN A 63 5.50 -10.74 -7.31
CA ASN A 63 6.31 -10.38 -6.16
C ASN A 63 7.74 -10.96 -6.21
N LYS A 64 7.91 -12.12 -6.79
CA LYS A 64 9.23 -12.78 -6.83
C LYS A 64 10.08 -12.29 -7.99
N SER A 65 9.54 -12.34 -9.19
CA SER A 65 10.26 -11.95 -10.41
C SER A 65 10.30 -10.44 -10.62
N ARG A 66 9.41 -9.70 -9.97
CA ARG A 66 9.20 -8.27 -10.18
C ARG A 66 8.85 -7.93 -11.61
N THR A 67 8.23 -8.89 -12.31
CA THR A 67 7.79 -8.74 -13.69
C THR A 67 6.36 -8.18 -13.71
N VAL A 68 6.10 -7.23 -14.60
CA VAL A 68 4.76 -6.70 -14.82
C VAL A 68 3.93 -7.76 -15.53
N VAL A 69 2.86 -8.21 -14.90
CA VAL A 69 1.95 -9.24 -15.44
C VAL A 69 0.56 -8.71 -15.71
N GLY A 70 0.24 -7.52 -15.17
CA GLY A 70 -1.08 -6.93 -15.29
C GLY A 70 -2.08 -7.45 -14.26
N THR A 71 -3.16 -6.68 -14.05
CA THR A 71 -4.22 -7.07 -13.11
C THR A 71 -5.59 -6.69 -13.66
N ASP A 72 -6.59 -7.52 -13.34
CA ASP A 72 -8.00 -7.22 -13.60
C ASP A 72 -8.73 -6.77 -12.32
N TYR A 73 -7.99 -6.42 -11.27
CA TYR A 73 -8.59 -5.95 -10.03
C TYR A 73 -9.46 -4.72 -10.29
N ARG A 74 -10.75 -4.85 -9.99
CA ARG A 74 -11.77 -3.79 -10.14
C ARG A 74 -11.57 -2.97 -11.43
N PRO A 75 -11.84 -3.56 -12.61
CA PRO A 75 -11.56 -2.86 -13.88
C PRO A 75 -12.45 -1.64 -14.12
N ALA A 76 -13.63 -1.57 -13.50
CA ALA A 76 -14.49 -0.40 -13.62
C ALA A 76 -13.97 0.74 -12.74
N PRO A 77 -13.77 1.97 -13.30
CA PRO A 77 -13.17 3.07 -12.53
C PRO A 77 -13.91 3.42 -11.25
N GLU A 78 -15.25 3.45 -11.27
CA GLU A 78 -16.06 3.76 -10.10
C GLU A 78 -15.86 2.72 -8.99
N HIS A 79 -15.81 1.44 -9.39
CA HIS A 79 -15.59 0.35 -8.44
C HIS A 79 -14.19 0.41 -7.84
N LEU A 80 -13.19 0.74 -8.65
CA LEU A 80 -11.83 0.91 -8.16
C LEU A 80 -11.74 2.06 -7.16
N GLN A 81 -12.31 3.21 -7.51
CA GLN A 81 -12.24 4.39 -6.63
C GLN A 81 -13.06 4.21 -5.35
N SER A 82 -14.09 3.36 -5.35
CA SER A 82 -14.87 3.08 -4.13
C SER A 82 -14.02 2.41 -3.04
N LEU A 83 -12.87 1.86 -3.38
CA LEU A 83 -11.95 1.27 -2.42
C LEU A 83 -11.49 2.32 -1.39
N LYS A 84 -11.34 3.58 -1.79
CA LYS A 84 -10.98 4.66 -0.84
C LYS A 84 -11.94 4.73 0.34
N GLN A 85 -13.23 4.72 0.05
CA GLN A 85 -14.27 4.77 1.09
C GLN A 85 -14.24 3.51 1.95
N GLN A 86 -14.08 2.36 1.35
CA GLN A 86 -14.07 1.09 2.08
C GLN A 86 -12.88 1.01 3.05
N ILE A 87 -11.72 1.51 2.65
CA ILE A 87 -10.56 1.53 3.54
C ILE A 87 -10.75 2.58 4.65
N ALA A 88 -11.30 3.75 4.31
CA ALA A 88 -11.57 4.78 5.32
C ALA A 88 -12.50 4.27 6.43
N GLU A 89 -13.46 3.42 6.10
CA GLU A 89 -14.40 2.87 7.07
C GLU A 89 -13.76 1.92 8.07
N GLY A 90 -12.70 1.20 7.68
CA GLY A 90 -12.03 0.24 8.54
C GLY A 90 -10.76 0.77 9.21
N ALA A 91 -10.26 1.93 8.80
CA ALA A 91 -9.03 2.50 9.34
C ALA A 91 -9.32 3.37 10.57
N ASP A 92 -8.39 3.31 11.55
CA ASP A 92 -8.48 4.13 12.75
C ASP A 92 -7.06 4.63 13.12
N PRO A 93 -6.84 5.95 13.21
CA PRO A 93 -7.76 7.04 12.86
C PRO A 93 -8.18 6.99 11.39
N LYS A 94 -9.32 7.59 11.08
CA LYS A 94 -9.86 7.54 9.71
C LYS A 94 -8.89 8.15 8.72
N THR A 95 -8.50 7.34 7.75
CA THR A 95 -7.61 7.73 6.67
C THR A 95 -7.79 6.77 5.50
N THR A 96 -7.30 7.13 4.34
CA THR A 96 -7.41 6.28 3.15
C THR A 96 -6.26 6.57 2.20
N PHE A 97 -6.25 5.90 1.06
CA PHE A 97 -5.24 6.11 0.03
C PHE A 97 -5.19 7.58 -0.37
N ARG A 98 -3.97 8.10 -0.52
CA ARG A 98 -3.79 9.45 -1.06
C ARG A 98 -4.29 9.51 -2.48
N GLN A 99 -3.96 8.51 -3.29
CA GLN A 99 -4.46 8.32 -4.65
C GLN A 99 -4.49 6.83 -4.99
N ILE A 100 -5.42 6.46 -5.89
CA ILE A 100 -5.43 5.16 -6.54
C ILE A 100 -5.12 5.42 -8.01
N HIS A 101 -3.96 4.96 -8.46
CA HIS A 101 -3.48 5.21 -9.81
C HIS A 101 -3.64 3.96 -10.68
N GLU A 102 -4.07 4.16 -11.92
CA GLU A 102 -3.99 3.13 -12.96
C GLU A 102 -2.98 3.57 -14.00
N VAL A 103 -2.13 2.65 -14.43
CA VAL A 103 -1.16 2.94 -15.48
C VAL A 103 -1.01 1.72 -16.39
N ASP A 104 -0.86 1.98 -17.70
CA ASP A 104 -0.57 0.94 -18.69
C ASP A 104 0.96 0.81 -18.83
N VAL A 105 1.43 -0.42 -18.76
CA VAL A 105 2.86 -0.73 -18.92
C VAL A 105 2.97 -1.83 -19.96
N GLY A 106 3.33 -1.46 -21.18
CA GLY A 106 3.46 -2.41 -22.28
C GLY A 106 2.18 -3.16 -22.58
N GLY A 107 1.03 -2.52 -22.51
CA GLY A 107 -0.27 -3.12 -22.72
C GLY A 107 -0.85 -3.83 -21.51
N LYS A 108 -0.19 -3.78 -20.35
CA LYS A 108 -0.63 -4.44 -19.11
C LYS A 108 -1.04 -3.40 -18.09
N ARG A 109 -2.20 -3.60 -17.48
CA ARG A 109 -2.75 -2.70 -16.48
C ARG A 109 -2.09 -2.94 -15.14
N VAL A 110 -1.60 -1.85 -14.52
CA VAL A 110 -1.05 -1.87 -13.17
C VAL A 110 -1.84 -0.88 -12.32
N VAL A 111 -2.19 -1.28 -11.10
CA VAL A 111 -2.86 -0.42 -10.13
C VAL A 111 -1.87 -0.10 -9.02
N MET A 112 -1.65 1.18 -8.77
CA MET A 112 -0.71 1.65 -7.76
C MET A 112 -1.48 2.38 -6.67
N LEU A 113 -1.53 1.79 -5.48
CA LEU A 113 -2.23 2.34 -4.34
C LEU A 113 -1.24 3.13 -3.49
N GLU A 114 -1.40 4.45 -3.48
CA GLU A 114 -0.51 5.37 -2.77
C GLU A 114 -1.02 5.55 -1.34
N ILE A 115 -0.20 5.15 -0.37
CA ILE A 115 -0.58 5.07 1.04
C ILE A 115 0.15 6.17 1.81
N PRO A 116 -0.59 7.11 2.47
CA PRO A 116 0.07 8.12 3.28
C PRO A 116 0.74 7.49 4.50
N PRO A 117 1.86 8.03 4.98
CA PRO A 117 2.44 7.58 6.24
C PRO A 117 1.46 7.77 7.39
N ALA A 118 1.54 6.93 8.41
CA ALA A 118 0.82 7.16 9.65
C ALA A 118 1.21 8.53 10.22
N PRO A 119 0.26 9.26 10.82
CA PRO A 119 0.58 10.57 11.41
C PRO A 119 1.60 10.43 12.54
N ARG A 120 2.34 11.50 12.79
CA ARG A 120 3.32 11.50 13.89
C ARG A 120 2.58 11.21 15.20
N GLY A 121 3.08 10.24 15.93
CA GLY A 121 2.56 9.86 17.23
C GLY A 121 1.39 8.90 17.23
N ILE A 122 0.81 8.56 16.06
CA ILE A 122 -0.43 7.78 16.00
C ILE A 122 -0.32 6.65 14.97
N PRO A 123 -0.16 5.38 15.41
CA PRO A 123 -0.22 4.25 14.48
C PRO A 123 -1.59 4.12 13.82
N ILE A 124 -1.62 3.60 12.61
CA ILE A 124 -2.86 3.31 11.91
C ILE A 124 -3.27 1.87 12.18
N ALA A 125 -4.52 1.68 12.59
CA ALA A 125 -5.13 0.36 12.77
C ALA A 125 -6.07 0.04 11.61
N TRP A 126 -6.22 -1.24 11.32
CA TRP A 126 -7.25 -1.77 10.44
C TRP A 126 -8.16 -2.67 11.26
N GLN A 127 -9.43 -2.29 11.37
CA GLN A 127 -10.44 -3.03 12.14
C GLN A 127 -9.94 -3.39 13.54
N GLY A 128 -9.34 -2.42 14.22
CA GLY A 128 -8.90 -2.53 15.60
C GLY A 128 -7.52 -3.11 15.82
N GLN A 129 -6.83 -3.54 14.77
CA GLN A 129 -5.47 -4.09 14.89
C GLN A 129 -4.46 -3.27 14.13
N THR A 130 -3.27 -3.06 14.72
CA THR A 130 -2.16 -2.38 14.08
C THR A 130 -1.23 -3.41 13.44
N TYR A 131 -0.86 -3.16 12.19
CA TYR A 131 0.00 -4.05 11.40
C TYR A 131 1.32 -3.40 11.05
N ALA A 132 2.30 -4.25 10.78
CA ALA A 132 3.64 -3.87 10.33
C ALA A 132 4.14 -4.89 9.31
N ARG A 133 5.32 -4.62 8.77
CA ARG A 133 6.03 -5.57 7.91
C ARG A 133 7.32 -6.00 8.62
N ALA A 134 7.60 -7.30 8.52
CA ALA A 134 8.90 -7.84 8.90
C ALA A 134 9.51 -8.39 7.60
N GLY A 135 10.35 -7.58 6.95
CA GLY A 135 10.78 -7.85 5.59
C GLY A 135 9.59 -7.79 4.64
N GLU A 136 9.28 -8.89 3.97
CA GLU A 136 8.13 -8.99 3.07
C GLU A 136 6.88 -9.55 3.74
N SER A 137 6.98 -9.94 5.01
CA SER A 137 5.86 -10.58 5.72
C SER A 137 5.04 -9.57 6.49
N LEU A 138 3.72 -9.74 6.41
CA LEU A 138 2.77 -8.99 7.21
C LEU A 138 2.84 -9.50 8.65
N SER A 139 2.90 -8.59 9.62
CA SER A 139 2.99 -8.94 11.04
C SER A 139 2.21 -7.96 11.89
N ALA A 140 2.00 -8.29 13.17
CA ALA A 140 1.47 -7.33 14.12
C ALA A 140 2.52 -6.23 14.37
N LEU A 141 2.06 -5.01 14.63
CA LEU A 141 2.94 -3.91 15.03
C LEU A 141 3.39 -4.16 16.47
N GLY A 142 4.64 -4.57 16.65
CA GLY A 142 5.18 -4.90 17.96
C GLY A 142 5.34 -3.69 18.86
N PHE A 143 5.56 -3.92 20.15
CA PHE A 143 5.63 -2.85 21.14
C PHE A 143 6.73 -1.84 20.86
N ALA A 144 7.90 -2.29 20.40
CA ALA A 144 9.02 -1.38 20.10
C ALA A 144 8.66 -0.40 18.98
N LYS A 145 8.05 -0.89 17.89
CA LYS A 145 7.60 -0.04 16.78
C LYS A 145 6.44 0.85 17.20
N GLN A 146 5.51 0.34 18.01
CA GLN A 146 4.42 1.17 18.55
C GLN A 146 4.97 2.33 19.37
N ASP A 147 5.92 2.05 20.26
CA ASP A 147 6.53 3.09 21.09
C ASP A 147 7.30 4.11 20.24
N GLU A 148 8.01 3.63 19.21
CA GLU A 148 8.72 4.53 18.30
C GLU A 148 7.78 5.53 17.64
N ILE A 149 6.61 5.08 17.17
CA ILE A 149 5.61 5.97 16.58
C ILE A 149 5.00 6.87 17.66
N ARG A 150 4.56 6.30 18.79
CA ARG A 150 3.84 7.05 19.83
C ARG A 150 4.69 8.12 20.48
N ASN A 151 6.01 7.93 20.52
CA ASN A 151 6.93 8.89 21.11
C ASN A 151 7.37 9.99 20.14
N GLN A 152 6.87 10.01 18.93
CA GLN A 152 7.14 11.10 17.99
C GLN A 152 6.44 12.38 18.44
N THR A 153 7.13 13.49 18.31
CA THR A 153 6.59 14.81 18.71
C THR A 153 6.32 15.72 17.52
#